data_7aafd687ecbd766eb7dc270728d9fae0
#
_entry.id   7aafd687ecbd766eb7dc270728d9fae0
#
_cell.length_a   1.000
_cell.length_b   1.000
_cell.length_c   1.000
_cell.angle_alpha   90.00
_cell.angle_beta   90.00
_cell.angle_gamma   90.00
#
_symmetry.space_group_name_H-M   'P 1'
#
loop_
_entity.id
_entity.type
_entity.pdbx_description
1 polymer ?
#
loop_
_entity_poly.entity_id
_entity_poly.type
_entity_poly.pdbx_seq_one_letter_code
_entity_poly.pdbx_strand_id
1 'polypeptide(L)'
;SYVLGGQKMKIVINEQELEEQVLDILRLMPDNRILIDHFLDGAIEAESDSICDGEMVRIIGMMEHIEPAGIHSGDSNAVLPPFDLSEKVIQQIREHTHKIALALKTVGLVNIQFAVKDEVVYVIEANPRASRTVPFIAKAYGEPYVNWATKVMLGAKLKDFQFKPRLDGYAIKVPVFSFDKFPNVDKSLGPEMKSTGEA
;
A
#
# COMPACT_ATOMS: atom_id res chain seq x y z
N SER A 1 -16.58 6.14 -1.69
CA SER A 1 -16.20 7.42 -1.08
C SER A 1 -14.70 7.46 -0.90
N TYR A 2 -14.07 8.58 -1.18
CA TYR A 2 -12.67 8.78 -0.84
C TYR A 2 -12.59 9.00 0.68
N VAL A 3 -12.25 7.95 1.42
CA VAL A 3 -12.01 8.06 2.86
C VAL A 3 -10.51 7.94 3.11
N LEU A 4 -9.93 8.94 3.74
CA LEU A 4 -8.55 8.93 4.18
C LEU A 4 -8.37 7.90 5.29
N GLY A 5 -7.37 7.00 5.13
CA GLY A 5 -6.99 6.05 6.16
C GLY A 5 -8.04 5.01 6.50
N GLY A 6 -8.89 4.59 5.55
CA GLY A 6 -9.85 3.51 5.75
C GLY A 6 -11.04 3.82 6.66
N GLN A 7 -11.26 5.10 7.00
CA GLN A 7 -12.38 5.51 7.86
C GLN A 7 -13.74 5.08 7.27
N LYS A 8 -14.63 4.61 8.14
CA LYS A 8 -16.00 4.18 7.78
C LYS A 8 -16.09 2.98 6.83
N MET A 9 -15.01 2.29 6.56
CA MET A 9 -15.09 0.98 5.92
C MET A 9 -15.71 -0.02 6.88
N LYS A 10 -16.64 -0.85 6.35
CA LYS A 10 -17.34 -1.88 7.12
C LYS A 10 -17.27 -3.20 6.37
N ILE A 11 -16.94 -4.26 7.09
CA ILE A 11 -17.09 -5.62 6.60
C ILE A 11 -18.50 -6.08 6.99
N VAL A 12 -19.22 -6.62 6.03
CA VAL A 12 -20.57 -7.16 6.22
C VAL A 12 -20.57 -8.62 5.77
N ILE A 13 -21.29 -9.49 6.48
CA ILE A 13 -21.26 -10.93 6.25
C ILE A 13 -22.55 -11.47 5.61
N ASN A 14 -23.59 -10.64 5.52
CA ASN A 14 -24.87 -11.02 4.94
C ASN A 14 -25.59 -9.78 4.38
N GLU A 15 -26.65 -10.06 3.62
CA GLU A 15 -27.43 -9.03 2.92
C GLU A 15 -28.18 -8.09 3.89
N GLN A 16 -28.63 -8.60 5.03
CA GLN A 16 -29.31 -7.79 6.03
C GLN A 16 -28.36 -6.75 6.64
N GLU A 17 -27.16 -7.16 7.04
CA GLU A 17 -26.15 -6.23 7.55
C GLU A 17 -25.73 -5.21 6.49
N LEU A 18 -25.61 -5.63 5.22
CA LEU A 18 -25.30 -4.72 4.12
C LEU A 18 -26.38 -3.64 4.01
N GLU A 19 -27.66 -4.03 4.01
CA GLU A 19 -28.77 -3.08 3.90
C GLU A 19 -28.77 -2.09 5.07
N GLU A 20 -28.60 -2.58 6.32
CA GLU A 20 -28.51 -1.73 7.51
C GLU A 20 -27.37 -0.71 7.41
N GLN A 21 -26.15 -1.15 7.04
CA GLN A 21 -24.98 -0.26 6.90
C GLN A 21 -25.15 0.76 5.76
N VAL A 22 -25.72 0.35 4.66
CA VAL A 22 -26.02 1.25 3.52
C VAL A 22 -27.03 2.33 3.95
N LEU A 23 -28.10 1.94 4.61
CA LEU A 23 -29.12 2.89 5.11
C LEU A 23 -28.52 3.88 6.10
N ASP A 24 -27.68 3.44 7.02
CA ASP A 24 -27.02 4.33 8.00
C ASP A 24 -26.07 5.32 7.32
N ILE A 25 -25.31 4.88 6.31
CA ILE A 25 -24.45 5.79 5.55
C ILE A 25 -25.28 6.82 4.78
N LEU A 26 -26.35 6.39 4.10
CA LEU A 26 -27.20 7.29 3.32
C LEU A 26 -28.02 8.26 4.17
N ARG A 27 -28.39 7.88 5.41
CA ARG A 27 -29.01 8.82 6.36
C ARG A 27 -28.08 9.99 6.72
N LEU A 28 -26.80 9.72 6.85
CA LEU A 28 -25.80 10.75 7.20
C LEU A 28 -25.33 11.53 5.97
N MET A 29 -25.29 10.88 4.80
CA MET A 29 -24.78 11.43 3.56
C MET A 29 -25.63 10.94 2.37
N PRO A 30 -26.81 11.55 2.13
CA PRO A 30 -27.78 11.05 1.14
C PRO A 30 -27.27 10.98 -0.30
N ASP A 31 -26.37 11.89 -0.67
CA ASP A 31 -25.83 11.99 -2.04
C ASP A 31 -24.50 11.20 -2.22
N ASN A 32 -24.06 10.46 -1.19
CA ASN A 32 -22.80 9.76 -1.25
C ASN A 32 -22.90 8.48 -2.08
N ARG A 33 -21.87 8.23 -2.88
CA ARG A 33 -21.72 6.95 -3.58
C ARG A 33 -21.05 5.95 -2.64
N ILE A 34 -21.63 4.76 -2.55
CA ILE A 34 -21.10 3.66 -1.76
C ILE A 34 -20.43 2.67 -2.72
N LEU A 35 -19.19 2.33 -2.44
CA LEU A 35 -18.48 1.24 -3.11
C LEU A 35 -18.67 -0.03 -2.28
N ILE A 36 -19.04 -1.11 -2.95
CA ILE A 36 -19.21 -2.44 -2.36
C ILE A 36 -18.24 -3.37 -3.08
N ASP A 37 -17.29 -3.93 -2.33
CA ASP A 37 -16.27 -4.83 -2.84
C ASP A 37 -16.39 -6.22 -2.21
N HIS A 38 -15.86 -7.22 -2.90
CA HIS A 38 -15.73 -8.56 -2.34
C HIS A 38 -14.60 -8.59 -1.31
N PHE A 39 -14.90 -9.02 -0.08
CA PHE A 39 -13.88 -9.20 0.96
C PHE A 39 -13.12 -10.51 0.71
N LEU A 40 -11.80 -10.41 0.59
CA LEU A 40 -10.91 -11.54 0.37
C LEU A 40 -10.37 -12.06 1.72
N ASP A 41 -11.16 -12.86 2.40
CA ASP A 41 -10.78 -13.42 3.71
C ASP A 41 -9.49 -14.24 3.62
N GLY A 42 -8.57 -13.99 4.55
CA GLY A 42 -7.26 -14.66 4.61
C GLY A 42 -6.32 -14.33 3.44
N ALA A 43 -6.56 -13.24 2.71
CA ALA A 43 -5.60 -12.79 1.70
C ALA A 43 -4.34 -12.22 2.36
N ILE A 44 -3.20 -12.42 1.71
CA ILE A 44 -1.93 -11.77 2.05
C ILE A 44 -1.94 -10.37 1.44
N GLU A 45 -1.50 -9.36 2.18
CA GLU A 45 -1.29 -8.04 1.63
C GLU A 45 0.16 -7.86 1.20
N ALA A 46 0.34 -7.20 0.06
CA ALA A 46 1.66 -6.81 -0.45
C ALA A 46 1.60 -5.41 -1.04
N GLU A 47 2.74 -4.74 -1.08
CA GLU A 47 2.83 -3.43 -1.71
C GLU A 47 4.09 -3.31 -2.56
N SER A 48 4.02 -2.44 -3.58
CA SER A 48 5.17 -2.04 -4.37
C SER A 48 5.31 -0.53 -4.36
N ASP A 49 6.53 -0.06 -4.13
CA ASP A 49 6.92 1.34 -4.31
C ASP A 49 7.79 1.47 -5.55
N SER A 50 7.52 2.50 -6.35
CA SER A 50 8.18 2.70 -7.64
C SER A 50 8.47 4.16 -7.91
N ILE A 51 9.48 4.41 -8.74
CA ILE A 51 9.72 5.70 -9.39
C ILE A 51 9.35 5.58 -10.86
N CYS A 52 8.60 6.54 -11.39
CA CYS A 52 8.20 6.59 -12.79
C CYS A 52 8.53 7.95 -13.37
N ASP A 53 9.04 8.00 -14.62
CA ASP A 53 9.36 9.23 -15.35
C ASP A 53 8.38 9.53 -16.49
N GLY A 54 7.20 8.88 -16.47
CA GLY A 54 6.17 8.96 -17.48
C GLY A 54 6.35 7.98 -18.64
N GLU A 55 7.54 7.41 -18.81
CA GLU A 55 7.89 6.46 -19.89
C GLU A 55 8.40 5.13 -19.34
N MET A 56 9.16 5.20 -18.26
CA MET A 56 9.77 4.05 -17.58
C MET A 56 9.31 3.98 -16.14
N VAL A 57 9.23 2.75 -15.62
CA VAL A 57 8.92 2.47 -14.21
C VAL A 57 10.07 1.67 -13.61
N ARG A 58 10.55 2.09 -12.46
CA ARG A 58 11.52 1.34 -11.66
C ARG A 58 10.91 1.03 -10.30
N ILE A 59 10.60 -0.22 -10.06
CA ILE A 59 10.22 -0.71 -8.73
C ILE A 59 11.46 -0.59 -7.84
N ILE A 60 11.34 0.16 -6.76
CA ILE A 60 12.40 0.43 -5.78
C ILE A 60 12.30 -0.48 -4.56
N GLY A 61 11.11 -1.03 -4.30
CA GLY A 61 10.88 -2.01 -3.25
C GLY A 61 9.54 -2.70 -3.42
N MET A 62 9.49 -3.94 -2.98
CA MET A 62 8.28 -4.74 -2.87
C MET A 62 8.27 -5.36 -1.50
N MET A 63 7.19 -5.20 -0.76
CA MET A 63 7.07 -5.70 0.60
C MET A 63 5.86 -6.60 0.74
N GLU A 64 5.99 -7.57 1.61
CA GLU A 64 4.93 -8.47 2.03
C GLU A 64 4.55 -8.15 3.48
N HIS A 65 3.26 -8.03 3.77
CA HIS A 65 2.76 -7.75 5.09
C HIS A 65 2.65 -9.03 5.92
N ILE A 66 2.91 -8.92 7.22
CA ILE A 66 2.78 -10.04 8.16
C ILE A 66 1.32 -10.18 8.61
N GLU A 67 0.65 -9.05 8.84
CA GLU A 67 -0.77 -9.02 9.18
C GLU A 67 -1.62 -9.30 7.93
N PRO A 68 -2.79 -9.96 8.11
CA PRO A 68 -3.68 -10.27 6.99
C PRO A 68 -4.24 -9.01 6.32
N ALA A 69 -4.63 -9.13 5.06
CA ALA A 69 -5.31 -8.07 4.34
C ALA A 69 -6.57 -7.60 5.08
N GLY A 70 -6.83 -6.29 5.04
CA GLY A 70 -7.91 -5.64 5.79
C GLY A 70 -7.42 -4.84 7.01
N ILE A 71 -6.15 -4.99 7.39
CA ILE A 71 -5.47 -4.09 8.32
C ILE A 71 -4.78 -3.01 7.49
N HIS A 72 -4.89 -1.75 7.91
CA HIS A 72 -4.26 -0.63 7.18
C HIS A 72 -2.75 -0.86 7.02
N SER A 73 -2.21 -0.69 5.82
CA SER A 73 -0.81 -0.95 5.50
C SER A 73 0.19 -0.21 6.41
N GLY A 74 -0.18 0.97 6.89
CA GLY A 74 0.59 1.73 7.86
C GLY A 74 0.68 1.10 9.25
N ASP A 75 -0.25 0.20 9.57
CA ASP A 75 -0.35 -0.49 10.88
C ASP A 75 0.22 -1.91 10.83
N SER A 76 0.56 -2.40 9.63
CA SER A 76 1.12 -3.73 9.43
C SER A 76 2.64 -3.73 9.51
N ASN A 77 3.20 -4.79 10.09
CA ASN A 77 4.60 -5.13 9.89
C ASN A 77 4.79 -5.57 8.44
N ALA A 78 5.90 -5.21 7.83
CA ALA A 78 6.17 -5.59 6.46
C ALA A 78 7.63 -6.01 6.27
N VAL A 79 7.83 -6.99 5.41
CA VAL A 79 9.13 -7.59 5.13
C VAL A 79 9.59 -7.22 3.72
N LEU A 80 10.82 -6.75 3.61
CA LEU A 80 11.51 -6.39 2.38
C LEU A 80 12.75 -7.26 2.20
N PRO A 81 12.95 -7.94 1.07
CA PRO A 81 11.95 -8.24 0.03
C PRO A 81 10.86 -9.19 0.53
N PRO A 82 9.81 -9.50 -0.24
CA PRO A 82 8.82 -10.51 0.11
C PRO A 82 9.48 -11.85 0.47
N PHE A 83 8.92 -12.57 1.46
CA PHE A 83 9.54 -13.77 2.00
C PHE A 83 8.77 -15.06 1.69
N ASP A 84 7.46 -14.99 1.50
CA ASP A 84 6.59 -16.16 1.26
C ASP A 84 5.79 -16.07 -0.05
N LEU A 85 5.82 -14.93 -0.75
CA LEU A 85 5.18 -14.79 -2.04
C LEU A 85 5.92 -15.58 -3.12
N SER A 86 5.19 -16.39 -3.90
CA SER A 86 5.76 -17.13 -5.01
C SER A 86 6.29 -16.21 -6.12
N GLU A 87 7.25 -16.69 -6.91
CA GLU A 87 7.79 -15.93 -8.05
C GLU A 87 6.68 -15.56 -9.06
N LYS A 88 5.68 -16.42 -9.22
CA LYS A 88 4.50 -16.17 -10.06
C LYS A 88 3.72 -14.94 -9.57
N VAL A 89 3.50 -14.81 -8.26
CA VAL A 89 2.83 -13.68 -7.64
C VAL A 89 3.69 -12.42 -7.76
N ILE A 90 4.98 -12.51 -7.46
CA ILE A 90 5.92 -11.41 -7.60
C ILE A 90 5.92 -10.86 -9.03
N GLN A 91 5.89 -11.74 -10.03
CA GLN A 91 5.84 -11.33 -11.43
C GLN A 91 4.51 -10.62 -11.77
N GLN A 92 3.36 -11.11 -11.27
CA GLN A 92 2.08 -10.44 -11.45
C GLN A 92 2.10 -9.03 -10.83
N ILE A 93 2.63 -8.88 -9.60
CA ILE A 93 2.76 -7.57 -8.95
C ILE A 93 3.63 -6.63 -9.79
N ARG A 94 4.75 -7.10 -10.33
CA ARG A 94 5.61 -6.31 -11.22
C ARG A 94 4.85 -5.82 -12.45
N GLU A 95 4.15 -6.72 -13.12
CA GLU A 95 3.38 -6.38 -14.32
C GLU A 95 2.25 -5.38 -14.04
N HIS A 96 1.51 -5.58 -12.95
CA HIS A 96 0.45 -4.67 -12.54
C HIS A 96 1.01 -3.29 -12.19
N THR A 97 2.12 -3.25 -11.45
CA THR A 97 2.80 -2.00 -11.09
C THR A 97 3.20 -1.21 -12.34
N HIS A 98 3.85 -1.86 -13.32
CA HIS A 98 4.24 -1.20 -14.56
C HIS A 98 3.04 -0.67 -15.34
N LYS A 99 2.01 -1.51 -15.55
CA LYS A 99 0.81 -1.14 -16.29
C LYS A 99 0.07 0.04 -15.65
N ILE A 100 -0.11 0.00 -14.34
CA ILE A 100 -0.85 1.03 -13.59
C ILE A 100 -0.07 2.35 -13.58
N ALA A 101 1.23 2.32 -13.24
CA ALA A 101 2.05 3.53 -13.16
C ALA A 101 2.11 4.27 -14.52
N LEU A 102 2.24 3.53 -15.63
CA LEU A 102 2.23 4.11 -16.98
C LEU A 102 0.84 4.60 -17.38
N ALA A 103 -0.24 3.84 -17.08
CA ALA A 103 -1.61 4.26 -17.38
C ALA A 103 -2.00 5.55 -16.66
N LEU A 104 -1.52 5.73 -15.42
CA LEU A 104 -1.70 6.95 -14.62
C LEU A 104 -0.79 8.10 -15.09
N LYS A 105 0.14 7.85 -16.02
CA LYS A 105 1.15 8.82 -16.46
C LYS A 105 1.92 9.42 -15.29
N THR A 106 2.23 8.60 -14.30
CA THR A 106 2.92 9.05 -13.08
C THR A 106 4.29 9.61 -13.41
N VAL A 107 4.63 10.74 -12.78
CA VAL A 107 5.99 11.28 -12.75
C VAL A 107 6.39 11.49 -11.29
N GLY A 108 7.37 10.74 -10.82
CA GLY A 108 7.78 10.68 -9.42
C GLY A 108 7.44 9.34 -8.78
N LEU A 109 7.01 9.35 -7.54
CA LEU A 109 6.72 8.16 -6.75
C LEU A 109 5.29 7.66 -6.95
N VAL A 110 5.13 6.35 -6.93
CA VAL A 110 3.85 5.66 -6.87
C VAL A 110 3.95 4.44 -5.97
N ASN A 111 2.99 4.31 -5.06
CA ASN A 111 2.79 3.14 -4.21
C ASN A 111 1.52 2.44 -4.65
N ILE A 112 1.56 1.13 -4.79
CA ILE A 112 0.41 0.29 -5.16
C ILE A 112 0.29 -0.82 -4.13
N GLN A 113 -0.92 -1.00 -3.62
CA GLN A 113 -1.26 -2.04 -2.64
C GLN A 113 -2.07 -3.15 -3.30
N PHE A 114 -1.75 -4.37 -2.92
CA PHE A 114 -2.29 -5.59 -3.49
C PHE A 114 -2.79 -6.54 -2.40
N ALA A 115 -3.88 -7.25 -2.68
CA ALA A 115 -4.25 -8.45 -1.95
C ALA A 115 -3.93 -9.67 -2.81
N VAL A 116 -3.36 -10.69 -2.19
CA VAL A 116 -3.01 -11.95 -2.86
C VAL A 116 -3.84 -13.07 -2.25
N LYS A 117 -4.61 -13.75 -3.09
CA LYS A 117 -5.43 -14.89 -2.70
C LYS A 117 -5.33 -15.98 -3.76
N ASP A 118 -5.01 -17.20 -3.34
CA ASP A 118 -4.92 -18.37 -4.22
C ASP A 118 -4.05 -18.12 -5.48
N GLU A 119 -2.88 -17.51 -5.28
CA GLU A 119 -1.91 -17.16 -6.35
C GLU A 119 -2.43 -16.10 -7.36
N VAL A 120 -3.54 -15.42 -7.04
CA VAL A 120 -4.10 -14.32 -7.85
C VAL A 120 -3.86 -13.00 -7.13
N VAL A 121 -3.39 -12.02 -7.89
CA VAL A 121 -3.11 -10.65 -7.39
C VAL A 121 -4.26 -9.73 -7.72
N TYR A 122 -4.82 -9.12 -6.68
CA TYR A 122 -5.86 -8.11 -6.75
C TYR A 122 -5.30 -6.75 -6.39
N VAL A 123 -5.66 -5.72 -7.13
CA VAL A 123 -5.26 -4.34 -6.81
C VAL A 123 -6.22 -3.76 -5.78
N ILE A 124 -5.71 -3.34 -4.62
CA ILE A 124 -6.50 -2.63 -3.61
C ILE A 124 -6.57 -1.15 -3.99
N GLU A 125 -5.41 -0.49 -4.11
CA GLU A 125 -5.35 0.92 -4.49
C GLU A 125 -4.00 1.28 -5.13
N ALA A 126 -4.00 2.39 -5.87
CA ALA A 126 -2.79 2.99 -6.40
C ALA A 126 -2.69 4.44 -5.92
N ASN A 127 -1.58 4.78 -5.31
CA ASN A 127 -1.29 6.07 -4.71
C ASN A 127 -0.16 6.76 -5.50
N PRO A 128 -0.45 7.63 -6.50
CA PRO A 128 0.58 8.33 -7.28
C PRO A 128 1.18 9.49 -6.46
N ARG A 129 1.80 9.14 -5.37
CA ARG A 129 2.45 10.02 -4.41
C ARG A 129 3.51 9.26 -3.61
N ALA A 130 4.32 9.96 -2.83
CA ALA A 130 5.21 9.33 -1.86
C ALA A 130 4.40 8.53 -0.81
N SER A 131 4.89 7.35 -0.47
CA SER A 131 4.43 6.54 0.66
C SER A 131 5.35 6.75 1.87
N ARG A 132 4.90 6.36 3.06
CA ARG A 132 5.77 6.33 4.24
C ARG A 132 6.88 5.28 4.12
N THR A 133 6.65 4.23 3.35
CA THR A 133 7.58 3.11 3.16
C THR A 133 8.79 3.46 2.30
N VAL A 134 8.73 4.48 1.44
CA VAL A 134 9.87 4.89 0.60
C VAL A 134 11.13 5.25 1.41
N PRO A 135 11.06 6.04 2.50
CA PRO A 135 12.23 6.29 3.33
C PRO A 135 12.80 5.02 4.00
N PHE A 136 11.95 4.09 4.40
CA PHE A 136 12.36 2.79 4.93
C PHE A 136 13.11 1.98 3.86
N ILE A 137 12.53 1.83 2.66
CA ILE A 137 13.14 1.11 1.53
C ILE A 137 14.49 1.75 1.15
N ALA A 138 14.55 3.08 1.10
CA ALA A 138 15.77 3.82 0.80
C ALA A 138 16.90 3.52 1.80
N LYS A 139 16.57 3.48 3.09
CA LYS A 139 17.54 3.12 4.16
C LYS A 139 17.95 1.65 4.07
N ALA A 140 16.99 0.74 3.87
CA ALA A 140 17.26 -0.69 3.80
C ALA A 140 18.22 -1.03 2.65
N TYR A 141 18.05 -0.43 1.49
CA TYR A 141 18.91 -0.64 0.32
C TYR A 141 20.13 0.28 0.23
N GLY A 142 20.22 1.29 1.10
CA GLY A 142 21.30 2.30 1.03
C GLY A 142 21.24 3.18 -0.21
N GLU A 143 20.05 3.40 -0.79
CA GLU A 143 19.87 4.10 -2.07
C GLU A 143 19.09 5.41 -1.90
N PRO A 144 19.46 6.49 -2.59
CA PRO A 144 18.83 7.79 -2.41
C PRO A 144 17.53 7.96 -3.23
N TYR A 145 16.58 7.05 -3.08
CA TYR A 145 15.36 6.99 -3.90
C TYR A 145 14.53 8.26 -3.86
N VAL A 146 14.40 8.89 -2.70
CA VAL A 146 13.66 10.16 -2.55
C VAL A 146 14.32 11.27 -3.38
N ASN A 147 15.66 11.33 -3.34
CA ASN A 147 16.41 12.31 -4.14
C ASN A 147 16.22 12.06 -5.65
N TRP A 148 16.29 10.81 -6.09
CA TRP A 148 16.06 10.47 -7.50
C TRP A 148 14.64 10.76 -7.94
N ALA A 149 13.63 10.44 -7.13
CA ALA A 149 12.25 10.77 -7.43
C ALA A 149 12.06 12.29 -7.58
N THR A 150 12.67 13.09 -6.70
CA THR A 150 12.64 14.55 -6.81
C THR A 150 13.29 15.04 -8.13
N LYS A 151 14.42 14.47 -8.51
CA LYS A 151 15.07 14.81 -9.79
C LYS A 151 14.22 14.42 -11.00
N VAL A 152 13.54 13.26 -10.93
CA VAL A 152 12.60 12.83 -11.98
C VAL A 152 11.43 13.82 -12.10
N MET A 153 10.87 14.28 -11.00
CA MET A 153 9.81 15.30 -10.99
C MET A 153 10.29 16.64 -11.59
N LEU A 154 11.60 16.91 -11.55
CA LEU A 154 12.24 18.08 -12.17
C LEU A 154 12.70 17.81 -13.62
N GLY A 155 12.35 16.67 -14.21
CA GLY A 155 12.58 16.35 -15.61
C GLY A 155 13.75 15.40 -15.90
N ALA A 156 14.48 14.90 -14.89
CA ALA A 156 15.49 13.87 -15.10
C ALA A 156 14.82 12.55 -15.55
N LYS A 157 15.55 11.72 -16.30
CA LYS A 157 15.05 10.43 -16.76
C LYS A 157 15.61 9.28 -15.91
N LEU A 158 14.81 8.22 -15.71
CA LEU A 158 15.21 7.06 -14.93
C LEU A 158 16.46 6.36 -15.46
N LYS A 159 16.71 6.42 -16.75
CA LYS A 159 17.94 5.90 -17.39
C LYS A 159 19.23 6.58 -16.92
N ASP A 160 19.13 7.79 -16.36
CA ASP A 160 20.28 8.58 -15.90
C ASP A 160 20.77 8.14 -14.50
N PHE A 161 20.01 7.27 -13.81
CA PHE A 161 20.34 6.77 -12.48
C PHE A 161 20.82 5.32 -12.51
N GLN A 162 21.81 5.03 -11.66
CA GLN A 162 22.32 3.68 -11.47
C GLN A 162 21.69 3.06 -10.20
N PHE A 163 20.68 2.25 -10.38
CA PHE A 163 20.06 1.49 -9.29
C PHE A 163 20.93 0.28 -8.94
N LYS A 164 21.45 0.25 -7.71
CA LYS A 164 22.30 -0.84 -7.20
C LYS A 164 21.85 -1.27 -5.81
N PRO A 165 20.58 -1.61 -5.62
CA PRO A 165 20.09 -2.00 -4.31
C PRO A 165 20.86 -3.22 -3.80
N ARG A 166 21.28 -3.18 -2.56
CA ARG A 166 21.93 -4.30 -1.87
C ARG A 166 21.30 -4.47 -0.51
N LEU A 167 20.81 -5.67 -0.25
CA LEU A 167 20.30 -6.07 1.04
C LEU A 167 20.74 -7.51 1.28
N ASP A 168 21.45 -7.73 2.36
CA ASP A 168 21.83 -9.07 2.81
C ASP A 168 20.79 -9.53 3.84
N GLY A 169 19.92 -10.47 3.42
CA GLY A 169 18.78 -10.93 4.21
C GLY A 169 17.53 -10.08 4.03
N TYR A 170 16.86 -9.77 5.12
CA TYR A 170 15.57 -9.08 5.13
C TYR A 170 15.63 -7.82 5.99
N ALA A 171 14.84 -6.80 5.60
CA ALA A 171 14.53 -5.66 6.44
C ALA A 171 13.06 -5.71 6.85
N ILE A 172 12.77 -5.45 8.12
CA ILE A 172 11.42 -5.51 8.67
C ILE A 172 11.00 -4.11 9.07
N LYS A 173 9.94 -3.61 8.46
CA LYS A 173 9.27 -2.39 8.87
C LYS A 173 8.33 -2.70 10.04
N VAL A 174 8.42 -1.93 11.11
CA VAL A 174 7.57 -2.07 12.30
C VAL A 174 6.79 -0.77 12.51
N PRO A 175 5.45 -0.82 12.64
CA PRO A 175 4.64 0.37 12.92
C PRO A 175 4.87 0.84 14.36
N VAL A 176 4.76 2.16 14.57
CA VAL A 176 4.84 2.78 15.88
C VAL A 176 3.47 3.30 16.28
N PHE A 177 2.97 2.89 17.45
CA PHE A 177 1.69 3.30 17.99
C PHE A 177 1.88 4.18 19.22
N SER A 178 1.17 5.31 19.27
CA SER A 178 1.19 6.24 20.40
C SER A 178 -0.02 6.05 21.32
N PHE A 179 -0.46 4.82 21.55
CA PHE A 179 -1.66 4.53 22.37
C PHE A 179 -1.57 5.05 23.81
N ASP A 180 -0.36 5.14 24.37
CA ASP A 180 -0.16 5.69 25.71
C ASP A 180 -0.53 7.18 25.79
N LYS A 181 -0.45 7.90 24.66
CA LYS A 181 -0.86 9.30 24.56
C LYS A 181 -2.36 9.47 24.31
N PHE A 182 -3.03 8.41 23.86
CA PHE A 182 -4.44 8.41 23.48
C PHE A 182 -5.18 7.21 24.15
N PRO A 183 -5.38 7.26 25.49
CA PRO A 183 -5.87 6.09 26.24
C PRO A 183 -7.30 5.65 25.88
N ASN A 184 -8.09 6.55 25.29
CA ASN A 184 -9.49 6.28 24.94
C ASN A 184 -9.70 5.82 23.48
N VAL A 185 -8.62 5.61 22.72
CA VAL A 185 -8.71 5.12 21.33
C VAL A 185 -8.81 3.58 21.35
N ASP A 186 -9.71 3.05 20.54
CA ASP A 186 -9.75 1.60 20.28
C ASP A 186 -8.43 1.15 19.65
N LYS A 187 -7.80 0.17 20.27
CA LYS A 187 -6.49 -0.37 19.89
C LYS A 187 -6.58 -1.52 18.88
N SER A 188 -7.78 -1.98 18.54
CA SER A 188 -7.99 -3.05 17.57
C SER A 188 -7.54 -2.59 16.19
N LEU A 189 -6.69 -3.37 15.53
CA LEU A 189 -6.24 -3.07 14.17
C LEU A 189 -7.35 -3.39 13.16
N GLY A 190 -7.40 -2.60 12.10
CA GLY A 190 -8.42 -2.71 11.07
C GLY A 190 -8.09 -1.79 9.88
N PRO A 191 -9.09 -1.47 9.04
CA PRO A 191 -8.86 -0.66 7.86
C PRO A 191 -8.51 0.82 8.16
N GLU A 192 -8.82 1.31 9.38
CA GLU A 192 -8.47 2.66 9.81
C GLU A 192 -7.05 2.70 10.40
N MET A 193 -6.20 3.59 9.86
CA MET A 193 -4.84 3.76 10.32
C MET A 193 -4.75 4.32 11.75
N LYS A 194 -3.97 3.68 12.60
CA LYS A 194 -3.74 4.05 14.02
C LYS A 194 -2.28 4.33 14.36
N SER A 195 -1.35 3.86 13.54
CA SER A 195 0.07 4.12 13.72
C SER A 195 0.41 5.59 13.49
N THR A 196 1.39 6.08 14.24
CA THR A 196 1.89 7.47 14.18
C THR A 196 3.26 7.58 13.54
N GLY A 197 3.89 6.45 13.22
CA GLY A 197 5.19 6.36 12.59
C GLY A 197 5.56 4.93 12.27
N GLU A 198 6.80 4.74 11.82
CA GLU A 198 7.39 3.43 11.52
C GLU A 198 8.89 3.42 11.78
N ALA A 199 9.47 2.25 12.04
CA ALA A 199 10.89 2.02 12.26
C ALA A 199 11.39 0.83 11.42
#